data_b7d388cd849306870face427ff45c583
#
_entry.id   b7d388cd849306870face427ff45c583
#
_cell.length_a   1.000
_cell.length_b   1.000
_cell.length_c   1.000
_cell.angle_alpha   90.00
_cell.angle_beta   90.00
_cell.angle_gamma   90.00
#
_symmetry.space_group_name_H-M   'P 1'
#
loop_
_entity.id
_entity.type
_entity.pdbx_description
1 polymer ?
#
loop_
_entity_poly.entity_id
_entity_poly.type
_entity_poly.pdbx_seq_one_letter_code
_entity_poly.pdbx_strand_id
1 'polypeptide(L)'
;KLSSNRFLSYNGQATYVYDNKYILSGNFSRMASDNYAPEDRWGNFYGASLGWVASEEAWLKNKNISLLKLRASFGHVGQSSTGSNRYPYQSTFGTSTGYSFGTSNTGVGGVAETLSGNHNNKWELSDMLNVGVDFDFWHKRLYGSFDAFKEWRSNILVTRSNTPSLLGIGVAQDAYGKAETKGIELTIGHRNRIGKVTYFLEGMLTWNTNKITEMDETEPNVEWQRKTGKRIFEYTSVAGLYENVFNGTVGGWNIYKFQQWASDPNLIATSQQDAIDHPEKYPYNTAAGSAKRQDLGTAVFKDLNGDRQIDENDMIPSGYTIIPEITPSLSFGVEYAGFDLQATLTAYLNRSVFISPAMTWSPWGHQATHEITKAWGYYTDDPNDPRNVNATYPRPTYAGFNPIDSERSTNTYMNDIWIVNGNYLSLRNIELGYSLPKRLIAKAGMTKCRIYFSGYNLFNWSHLPDNLDPEKPMSYTWWYPKTRTFSFGINVGF
;
A
#
# COMPACT_ATOMS: atom_id res chain seq x y z
N LYS A 1 10.43 25.70 17.21
CA LYS A 1 10.80 26.15 15.85
C LYS A 1 9.51 26.34 15.07
N LEU A 2 9.20 27.59 14.68
CA LEU A 2 8.11 27.88 13.73
C LEU A 2 8.62 27.55 12.32
N SER A 3 7.96 26.61 11.64
CA SER A 3 8.18 26.37 10.21
C SER A 3 6.99 26.96 9.45
N SER A 4 7.23 27.78 8.43
CA SER A 4 6.19 28.35 7.57
C SER A 4 6.37 27.84 6.14
N ASN A 5 5.31 27.37 5.49
CA ASN A 5 5.28 27.06 4.05
C ASN A 5 4.61 28.21 3.33
N ARG A 6 5.16 28.60 2.19
CA ARG A 6 4.61 29.67 1.36
C ARG A 6 4.26 29.10 -0.02
N PHE A 7 3.00 29.27 -0.38
CA PHE A 7 2.49 28.96 -1.69
C PHE A 7 1.85 30.18 -2.31
N LEU A 8 2.03 30.31 -3.60
CA LEU A 8 1.29 31.26 -4.42
C LEU A 8 0.74 30.50 -5.62
N SER A 9 -0.54 30.68 -5.93
CA SER A 9 -1.16 30.00 -7.08
C SER A 9 -2.08 30.94 -7.84
N TYR A 10 -2.02 30.83 -9.16
CA TYR A 10 -2.94 31.43 -10.11
C TYR A 10 -3.64 30.30 -10.87
N ASN A 11 -4.97 30.28 -10.85
CA ASN A 11 -5.75 29.23 -11.45
C ASN A 11 -6.78 29.82 -12.39
N GLY A 12 -6.98 29.16 -13.52
CA GLY A 12 -8.00 29.50 -14.49
C GLY A 12 -8.63 28.26 -15.09
N GLN A 13 -9.94 28.28 -15.32
CA GLN A 13 -10.67 27.22 -15.98
C GLN A 13 -11.68 27.82 -16.94
N ALA A 14 -11.84 27.18 -18.11
CA ALA A 14 -12.87 27.50 -19.08
C ALA A 14 -13.54 26.21 -19.57
N THR A 15 -14.84 26.22 -19.69
CA THR A 15 -15.61 25.13 -20.26
C THR A 15 -16.55 25.68 -21.33
N TYR A 16 -16.49 25.09 -22.51
CA TYR A 16 -17.39 25.41 -23.61
C TYR A 16 -18.24 24.21 -23.97
N VAL A 17 -19.52 24.42 -24.06
CA VAL A 17 -20.50 23.40 -24.45
C VAL A 17 -21.22 23.86 -25.71
N TYR A 18 -21.10 23.08 -26.78
CA TYR A 18 -21.76 23.34 -28.03
C TYR A 18 -22.91 22.35 -28.26
N ASP A 19 -24.13 22.89 -28.46
CA ASP A 19 -25.34 22.13 -28.76
C ASP A 19 -25.67 21.00 -27.77
N ASN A 20 -25.18 21.11 -26.51
CA ASN A 20 -25.23 20.05 -25.49
C ASN A 20 -24.58 18.72 -25.91
N LYS A 21 -23.84 18.72 -27.01
CA LYS A 21 -23.20 17.53 -27.59
C LYS A 21 -21.71 17.51 -27.38
N TYR A 22 -21.05 18.62 -27.69
CA TYR A 22 -19.60 18.71 -27.65
C TYR A 22 -19.18 19.58 -26.48
N ILE A 23 -18.33 19.00 -25.62
CA ILE A 23 -17.84 19.64 -24.41
C ILE A 23 -16.33 19.76 -24.52
N LEU A 24 -15.82 20.97 -24.39
CA LEU A 24 -14.40 21.26 -24.32
C LEU A 24 -14.13 21.96 -23.00
N SER A 25 -13.22 21.42 -22.19
CA SER A 25 -12.78 22.07 -20.97
C SER A 25 -11.25 22.19 -20.98
N GLY A 26 -10.75 23.33 -20.49
CA GLY A 26 -9.36 23.57 -20.27
C GLY A 26 -9.14 24.20 -18.91
N ASN A 27 -8.09 23.80 -18.24
CA ASN A 27 -7.64 24.41 -17.00
C ASN A 27 -6.15 24.73 -17.06
N PHE A 28 -5.76 25.73 -16.30
CA PHE A 28 -4.37 26.13 -16.15
C PHE A 28 -4.15 26.56 -14.71
N SER A 29 -3.01 26.13 -14.16
CA SER A 29 -2.57 26.53 -12.84
C SER A 29 -1.09 26.86 -12.87
N ARG A 30 -0.71 28.00 -12.37
CA ARG A 30 0.68 28.38 -12.13
C ARG A 30 0.91 28.50 -10.64
N MET A 31 1.79 27.69 -10.09
CA MET A 31 2.03 27.60 -8.65
C MET A 31 3.50 27.84 -8.34
N ALA A 32 3.74 28.52 -7.22
CA ALA A 32 5.08 28.68 -6.67
C ALA A 32 5.14 28.09 -5.27
N SER A 33 6.26 27.43 -4.96
CA SER A 33 6.56 26.92 -3.63
C SER A 33 7.96 27.36 -3.20
N ASP A 34 8.09 27.81 -1.95
CA ASP A 34 9.39 28.19 -1.39
C ASP A 34 10.29 27.01 -1.05
N ASN A 35 9.80 25.77 -1.23
CA ASN A 35 10.60 24.55 -1.08
C ASN A 35 11.64 24.36 -2.20
N TYR A 36 11.48 25.05 -3.31
CA TYR A 36 12.38 24.97 -4.47
C TYR A 36 13.29 26.17 -4.59
N ALA A 37 14.43 25.99 -5.24
CA ALA A 37 15.34 27.07 -5.57
C ALA A 37 14.61 28.16 -6.37
N PRO A 38 15.05 29.43 -6.30
CA PRO A 38 14.35 30.54 -6.97
C PRO A 38 14.05 30.31 -8.45
N GLU A 39 14.96 29.64 -9.17
CA GLU A 39 14.86 29.30 -10.60
C GLU A 39 13.80 28.23 -10.88
N ASP A 40 13.61 27.26 -9.99
CA ASP A 40 12.68 26.12 -10.15
C ASP A 40 11.40 26.26 -9.29
N ARG A 41 11.20 27.41 -8.67
CA ARG A 41 10.10 27.67 -7.74
C ARG A 41 8.72 27.61 -8.37
N TRP A 42 8.63 28.00 -9.65
CA TRP A 42 7.36 28.05 -10.38
C TRP A 42 7.11 26.81 -11.21
N GLY A 43 5.97 26.15 -10.96
CA GLY A 43 5.42 25.11 -11.81
C GLY A 43 4.23 25.62 -12.62
N ASN A 44 4.12 25.18 -13.88
CA ASN A 44 2.96 25.43 -14.74
C ASN A 44 2.26 24.09 -14.98
N PHE A 45 0.99 24.04 -14.65
CA PHE A 45 0.17 22.85 -14.72
C PHE A 45 -1.05 23.12 -15.58
N TYR A 46 -1.45 22.17 -16.39
CA TYR A 46 -2.55 22.34 -17.31
C TYR A 46 -3.29 21.03 -17.55
N GLY A 47 -4.52 21.15 -17.96
CA GLY A 47 -5.32 20.01 -18.34
C GLY A 47 -6.33 20.40 -19.42
N ALA A 48 -6.68 19.44 -20.23
CA ALA A 48 -7.72 19.56 -21.22
C ALA A 48 -8.62 18.32 -21.23
N SER A 49 -9.91 18.51 -21.49
CA SER A 49 -10.82 17.40 -21.65
C SER A 49 -11.81 17.66 -22.80
N LEU A 50 -12.14 16.57 -23.48
CA LEU A 50 -13.11 16.50 -24.55
C LEU A 50 -14.25 15.57 -24.13
N GLY A 51 -15.48 15.96 -24.37
CA GLY A 51 -16.67 15.14 -24.20
C GLY A 51 -17.55 15.21 -25.42
N TRP A 52 -18.03 14.05 -25.87
CA TRP A 52 -19.01 13.94 -26.94
C TRP A 52 -20.23 13.17 -26.45
N VAL A 53 -21.36 13.85 -26.35
CA VAL A 53 -22.64 13.25 -25.98
C VAL A 53 -23.29 12.69 -27.25
N ALA A 54 -22.85 11.51 -27.66
CA ALA A 54 -23.26 10.87 -28.89
C ALA A 54 -24.78 10.59 -28.92
N SER A 55 -25.41 10.37 -27.76
CA SER A 55 -26.84 10.17 -27.63
C SER A 55 -27.70 11.36 -28.10
N GLU A 56 -27.12 12.58 -28.14
CA GLU A 56 -27.81 13.76 -28.61
C GLU A 56 -27.72 13.96 -30.14
N GLU A 57 -26.94 13.12 -30.83
CA GLU A 57 -26.88 13.15 -32.29
C GLU A 57 -28.18 12.65 -32.92
N ALA A 58 -28.62 13.31 -34.01
CA ALA A 58 -29.90 13.02 -34.67
C ALA A 58 -30.01 11.55 -35.11
N TRP A 59 -28.90 10.95 -35.55
CA TRP A 59 -28.85 9.57 -36.02
C TRP A 59 -28.82 8.53 -34.89
N LEU A 60 -28.45 8.92 -33.64
CA LEU A 60 -28.44 8.06 -32.48
C LEU A 60 -29.56 8.36 -31.49
N LYS A 61 -30.29 9.42 -31.69
CA LYS A 61 -31.34 9.84 -30.79
C LYS A 61 -32.50 8.83 -30.76
N ASN A 62 -32.37 7.88 -29.82
CA ASN A 62 -33.24 6.72 -29.65
C ASN A 62 -33.81 6.71 -28.24
N LYS A 63 -35.06 6.30 -28.09
CA LYS A 63 -35.72 6.15 -26.77
C LYS A 63 -35.07 5.15 -25.86
N ASN A 64 -34.24 4.21 -26.37
CA ASN A 64 -33.55 3.20 -25.62
C ASN A 64 -32.16 3.61 -25.15
N ILE A 65 -31.61 4.73 -25.68
CA ILE A 65 -30.30 5.28 -25.31
C ILE A 65 -30.54 6.63 -24.63
N SER A 66 -30.51 6.66 -23.31
CA SER A 66 -30.70 7.89 -22.54
C SER A 66 -29.41 8.70 -22.44
N LEU A 67 -28.27 8.02 -22.42
CA LEU A 67 -26.95 8.63 -22.42
C LEU A 67 -25.96 7.70 -23.12
N LEU A 68 -25.21 8.26 -24.04
CA LEU A 68 -23.93 7.69 -24.50
C LEU A 68 -22.97 8.85 -24.66
N LYS A 69 -21.99 8.93 -23.77
CA LYS A 69 -20.99 10.00 -23.76
C LYS A 69 -19.60 9.40 -23.81
N LEU A 70 -18.84 9.79 -24.81
CA LEU A 70 -17.41 9.52 -24.91
C LEU A 70 -16.63 10.69 -24.31
N ARG A 71 -15.57 10.42 -23.61
CA ARG A 71 -14.72 11.43 -23.01
C ARG A 71 -13.25 11.05 -23.09
N ALA A 72 -12.41 12.06 -23.25
CA ALA A 72 -10.96 11.93 -23.17
C ALA A 72 -10.42 13.13 -22.40
N SER A 73 -9.43 12.90 -21.55
CA SER A 73 -8.77 13.97 -20.82
C SER A 73 -7.28 13.73 -20.72
N PHE A 74 -6.54 14.82 -20.74
CA PHE A 74 -5.11 14.86 -20.41
C PHE A 74 -4.88 15.89 -19.33
N GLY A 75 -4.08 15.53 -18.35
CA GLY A 75 -3.68 16.41 -17.26
C GLY A 75 -2.17 16.33 -17.02
N HIS A 76 -1.55 17.50 -16.93
CA HIS A 76 -0.18 17.70 -16.47
C HIS A 76 -0.27 18.40 -15.12
N VAL A 77 0.04 17.67 -14.04
CA VAL A 77 -0.06 18.16 -12.66
C VAL A 77 1.27 18.04 -11.94
N GLY A 78 1.46 18.84 -10.90
CA GLY A 78 2.68 18.84 -10.13
C GLY A 78 2.42 18.74 -8.63
N GLN A 79 3.34 18.10 -7.94
CA GLN A 79 3.36 17.99 -6.50
C GLN A 79 4.62 18.62 -5.93
N SER A 80 4.48 19.46 -4.89
CA SER A 80 5.59 20.12 -4.21
C SER A 80 6.12 19.34 -3.02
N SER A 81 6.18 18.01 -3.14
CA SER A 81 6.77 17.19 -2.09
C SER A 81 8.29 17.27 -2.12
N THR A 82 8.90 17.55 -0.98
CA THR A 82 10.35 17.57 -0.79
C THR A 82 10.80 16.54 0.24
N GLY A 83 9.95 15.54 0.51
CA GLY A 83 10.19 14.56 1.56
C GLY A 83 10.23 15.20 2.96
N SER A 84 11.10 14.71 3.83
CA SER A 84 11.28 15.22 5.19
C SER A 84 12.15 16.49 5.25
N ASN A 85 12.89 16.79 4.18
CA ASN A 85 13.84 17.91 4.15
C ASN A 85 13.20 19.15 3.51
N ARG A 86 13.10 20.19 4.28
CA ARG A 86 12.68 21.49 3.80
C ARG A 86 13.87 22.23 3.19
N TYR A 87 13.65 22.92 2.07
CA TYR A 87 14.70 23.63 1.32
C TYR A 87 15.86 22.69 0.92
N PRO A 88 15.60 21.59 0.22
CA PRO A 88 16.65 20.62 -0.11
C PRO A 88 17.72 21.16 -1.04
N TYR A 89 17.52 22.35 -1.61
CA TYR A 89 18.52 23.06 -2.38
C TYR A 89 19.57 23.78 -1.52
N GLN A 90 19.35 23.86 -0.20
CA GLN A 90 20.28 24.49 0.73
C GLN A 90 21.07 23.43 1.49
N SER A 91 22.39 23.66 1.58
CA SER A 91 23.23 22.84 2.45
C SER A 91 22.87 23.06 3.92
N THR A 92 22.92 21.99 4.69
CA THR A 92 22.69 22.05 6.13
C THR A 92 24.00 21.86 6.90
N PHE A 93 24.14 22.59 7.99
CA PHE A 93 25.30 22.56 8.85
C PHE A 93 24.89 22.11 10.25
N GLY A 94 25.72 21.29 10.86
CA GLY A 94 25.51 20.79 12.21
C GLY A 94 26.78 20.82 13.04
N THR A 95 26.63 20.58 14.34
CA THR A 95 27.79 20.42 15.24
C THR A 95 28.51 19.14 14.90
N SER A 96 29.83 19.18 14.78
CA SER A 96 30.69 18.03 14.59
C SER A 96 31.52 17.76 15.84
N THR A 97 32.09 16.58 15.94
CA THR A 97 33.06 16.22 17.00
C THR A 97 34.32 17.09 16.96
N GLY A 98 34.48 17.86 15.86
CA GLY A 98 35.60 18.76 15.70
C GLY A 98 36.93 18.04 15.54
N TYR A 99 37.99 18.70 15.98
CA TYR A 99 39.34 18.21 15.90
C TYR A 99 39.97 18.17 17.29
N SER A 100 40.78 17.15 17.55
CA SER A 100 41.52 17.01 18.82
C SER A 100 42.82 17.77 18.74
N PHE A 101 43.07 18.68 19.68
CA PHE A 101 44.27 19.50 19.76
C PHE A 101 45.14 19.11 20.97
N GLY A 102 46.45 19.28 20.81
CA GLY A 102 47.44 19.08 21.86
C GLY A 102 47.70 17.66 22.24
N THR A 103 48.62 17.48 23.20
CA THR A 103 49.02 16.15 23.68
C THR A 103 47.97 15.45 24.54
N SER A 104 46.98 16.20 25.03
CA SER A 104 45.85 15.69 25.83
C SER A 104 44.68 15.24 24.99
N ASN A 105 44.73 15.29 23.64
CA ASN A 105 43.67 14.92 22.73
C ASN A 105 42.32 15.55 23.07
N THR A 106 42.33 16.81 23.54
CA THR A 106 41.08 17.49 23.86
C THR A 106 40.33 17.86 22.58
N GLY A 107 39.17 17.27 22.41
CA GLY A 107 38.30 17.54 21.28
C GLY A 107 37.70 18.96 21.39
N VAL A 108 37.86 19.77 20.34
CA VAL A 108 37.20 21.06 20.20
C VAL A 108 36.07 20.92 19.19
N GLY A 109 34.84 21.13 19.64
CA GLY A 109 33.67 21.07 18.78
C GLY A 109 33.74 22.07 17.63
N GLY A 110 33.26 21.63 16.49
CA GLY A 110 33.22 22.44 15.27
C GLY A 110 31.85 22.46 14.62
N VAL A 111 31.75 23.13 13.50
CA VAL A 111 30.59 23.08 12.60
C VAL A 111 31.04 22.46 11.29
N ALA A 112 30.30 21.48 10.82
CA ALA A 112 30.55 20.84 9.53
C ALA A 112 29.25 20.82 8.69
N GLU A 113 29.42 20.78 7.39
CA GLU A 113 28.31 20.51 6.48
C GLU A 113 27.86 19.06 6.70
N THR A 114 26.59 18.88 6.98
CA THR A 114 25.99 17.56 7.27
C THR A 114 25.22 17.02 6.08
N LEU A 115 24.70 17.91 5.22
CA LEU A 115 24.00 17.57 4.01
C LEU A 115 24.30 18.63 2.94
N SER A 116 24.81 18.21 1.80
CA SER A 116 24.99 19.09 0.65
C SER A 116 23.64 19.31 -0.05
N GLY A 117 23.31 20.59 -0.28
CA GLY A 117 22.08 20.96 -0.97
C GLY A 117 22.12 20.57 -2.45
N ASN A 118 20.96 20.26 -3.00
CA ASN A 118 20.80 19.89 -4.42
C ASN A 118 19.88 20.90 -5.13
N HIS A 119 20.42 21.66 -6.06
CA HIS A 119 19.67 22.62 -6.88
C HIS A 119 18.81 21.93 -7.96
N ASN A 120 19.06 20.67 -8.31
CA ASN A 120 18.25 19.92 -9.26
C ASN A 120 16.96 19.35 -8.62
N ASN A 121 16.49 19.93 -7.54
CA ASN A 121 15.23 19.56 -6.93
C ASN A 121 14.08 20.34 -7.58
N LYS A 122 13.26 19.62 -8.34
CA LYS A 122 12.17 20.16 -9.16
C LYS A 122 10.83 19.63 -8.70
N TRP A 123 9.75 20.23 -9.22
CA TRP A 123 8.41 19.72 -9.04
C TRP A 123 8.33 18.26 -9.52
N GLU A 124 7.80 17.38 -8.69
CA GLU A 124 7.38 16.08 -9.15
C GLU A 124 6.19 16.26 -10.07
N LEU A 125 6.24 15.67 -11.25
CA LEU A 125 5.25 15.82 -12.31
C LEU A 125 4.51 14.52 -12.55
N SER A 126 3.22 14.64 -12.84
CA SER A 126 2.37 13.54 -13.29
C SER A 126 1.62 13.97 -14.54
N ASP A 127 1.86 13.23 -15.62
CA ASP A 127 1.12 13.31 -16.88
C ASP A 127 0.12 12.16 -16.94
N MET A 128 -1.18 12.46 -17.04
CA MET A 128 -2.22 11.44 -17.03
C MET A 128 -3.13 11.59 -18.24
N LEU A 129 -3.28 10.50 -18.97
CA LEU A 129 -4.26 10.33 -20.05
C LEU A 129 -5.39 9.41 -19.55
N ASN A 130 -6.63 9.86 -19.68
CA ASN A 130 -7.82 9.06 -19.40
C ASN A 130 -8.75 9.08 -20.62
N VAL A 131 -9.29 7.92 -20.94
CA VAL A 131 -10.35 7.75 -21.97
C VAL A 131 -11.48 6.98 -21.34
N GLY A 132 -12.70 7.46 -21.50
CA GLY A 132 -13.85 6.85 -20.87
C GLY A 132 -15.14 6.93 -21.68
N VAL A 133 -16.09 6.12 -21.27
CA VAL A 133 -17.45 6.11 -21.80
C VAL A 133 -18.45 6.05 -20.65
N ASP A 134 -19.46 6.93 -20.71
CA ASP A 134 -20.61 6.89 -19.81
C ASP A 134 -21.82 6.45 -20.62
N PHE A 135 -22.60 5.53 -20.11
CA PHE A 135 -23.78 5.02 -20.81
C PHE A 135 -24.98 4.84 -19.89
N ASP A 136 -26.16 5.03 -20.49
CA ASP A 136 -27.45 4.82 -19.85
C ASP A 136 -28.47 4.36 -20.92
N PHE A 137 -28.93 3.13 -20.74
CA PHE A 137 -29.83 2.48 -21.68
C PHE A 137 -31.18 2.17 -21.02
N TRP A 138 -32.22 2.05 -21.86
CA TRP A 138 -33.57 1.64 -21.47
C TRP A 138 -34.15 2.44 -20.30
N HIS A 139 -34.04 3.80 -20.37
CA HIS A 139 -34.55 4.70 -19.33
C HIS A 139 -33.87 4.45 -17.97
N LYS A 140 -32.58 4.35 -17.98
CA LYS A 140 -31.73 4.12 -16.79
C LYS A 140 -31.89 2.74 -16.15
N ARG A 141 -32.35 1.74 -16.91
CA ARG A 141 -32.36 0.36 -16.41
C ARG A 141 -30.97 -0.26 -16.40
N LEU A 142 -30.16 0.00 -17.43
CA LEU A 142 -28.76 -0.37 -17.50
C LEU A 142 -27.95 0.92 -17.64
N TYR A 143 -27.04 1.15 -16.72
CA TYR A 143 -26.16 2.32 -16.70
C TYR A 143 -24.77 1.95 -16.25
N GLY A 144 -23.82 2.80 -16.56
CA GLY A 144 -22.46 2.59 -16.09
C GLY A 144 -21.45 3.53 -16.72
N SER A 145 -20.19 3.30 -16.35
CA SER A 145 -19.05 3.98 -16.93
C SER A 145 -17.89 2.99 -17.07
N PHE A 146 -17.07 3.22 -18.06
CA PHE A 146 -15.79 2.56 -18.23
C PHE A 146 -14.73 3.60 -18.48
N ASP A 147 -13.61 3.50 -17.76
CA ASP A 147 -12.44 4.34 -17.90
C ASP A 147 -11.19 3.48 -18.05
N ALA A 148 -10.29 3.93 -18.91
CA ALA A 148 -8.95 3.43 -19.02
C ALA A 148 -7.97 4.60 -18.91
N PHE A 149 -6.99 4.47 -18.04
CA PHE A 149 -6.03 5.53 -17.81
C PHE A 149 -4.59 5.03 -17.82
N LYS A 150 -3.69 5.96 -18.13
CA LYS A 150 -2.26 5.80 -17.98
C LYS A 150 -1.65 7.09 -17.46
N GLU A 151 -0.83 6.96 -16.44
CA GLU A 151 -0.09 8.01 -15.77
C GLU A 151 1.41 7.79 -15.94
N TRP A 152 2.14 8.85 -16.20
CA TRP A 152 3.59 8.90 -16.22
C TRP A 152 4.06 9.91 -15.18
N ARG A 153 4.76 9.42 -14.17
CA ARG A 153 5.35 10.27 -13.15
C ARG A 153 6.83 10.48 -13.42
N SER A 154 7.30 11.70 -13.25
CA SER A 154 8.69 12.09 -13.43
C SER A 154 9.15 13.03 -12.32
N ASN A 155 10.45 13.24 -12.23
CA ASN A 155 11.09 14.05 -11.18
C ASN A 155 10.77 13.52 -9.77
N ILE A 156 10.57 12.22 -9.61
CA ILE A 156 10.37 11.63 -8.28
C ILE A 156 11.70 11.70 -7.55
N LEU A 157 11.66 12.18 -6.32
CA LEU A 157 12.85 12.32 -5.49
C LEU A 157 13.43 10.95 -5.13
N VAL A 158 14.69 10.75 -5.51
CA VAL A 158 15.45 9.54 -5.21
C VAL A 158 16.76 9.87 -4.54
N THR A 159 17.23 8.99 -3.68
CA THR A 159 18.60 9.06 -3.15
C THR A 159 19.56 8.56 -4.21
N ARG A 160 20.61 9.34 -4.51
CA ARG A 160 21.63 8.95 -5.50
C ARG A 160 22.48 7.81 -4.97
N SER A 161 22.51 6.70 -5.70
CA SER A 161 23.28 5.51 -5.31
C SER A 161 24.77 5.66 -5.63
N ASN A 162 25.10 6.46 -6.64
CA ASN A 162 26.47 6.62 -7.15
C ASN A 162 27.25 7.77 -6.47
N THR A 163 26.85 8.19 -5.29
CA THR A 163 27.60 9.20 -4.52
C THR A 163 28.88 8.60 -3.95
N PRO A 164 30.08 9.08 -4.30
CA PRO A 164 31.31 8.55 -3.75
C PRO A 164 31.39 8.69 -2.23
N SER A 165 31.69 7.63 -1.53
CA SER A 165 31.86 7.64 -0.07
C SER A 165 32.94 8.60 0.41
N LEU A 166 33.90 8.92 -0.46
CA LEU A 166 34.97 9.89 -0.20
C LEU A 166 34.42 11.31 0.07
N LEU A 167 33.21 11.62 -0.38
CA LEU A 167 32.58 12.90 -0.09
C LEU A 167 32.40 13.16 1.41
N GLY A 168 32.19 12.10 2.20
CA GLY A 168 32.11 12.17 3.66
C GLY A 168 30.88 12.91 4.24
N ILE A 169 29.96 13.38 3.37
CA ILE A 169 28.73 14.05 3.76
C ILE A 169 27.53 13.47 3.00
N GLY A 170 26.34 13.60 3.55
CA GLY A 170 25.11 13.26 2.84
C GLY A 170 24.84 14.20 1.66
N VAL A 171 24.19 13.69 0.64
CA VAL A 171 23.69 14.48 -0.50
C VAL A 171 22.17 14.49 -0.46
N ALA A 172 21.56 15.65 -0.70
CA ALA A 172 20.12 15.77 -0.80
C ALA A 172 19.60 14.92 -1.98
N GLN A 173 18.37 14.45 -1.85
CA GLN A 173 17.68 13.68 -2.89
C GLN A 173 17.62 14.47 -4.21
N ASP A 174 17.59 13.75 -5.31
CA ASP A 174 17.57 14.31 -6.67
C ASP A 174 16.25 13.97 -7.37
N ALA A 175 15.73 14.90 -8.14
CA ALA A 175 14.51 14.75 -8.94
C ALA A 175 14.80 13.94 -10.22
N TYR A 176 15.04 12.63 -10.06
CA TYR A 176 15.51 11.74 -11.12
C TYR A 176 14.55 10.60 -11.45
N GLY A 177 13.84 10.08 -10.44
CA GLY A 177 13.01 8.88 -10.58
C GLY A 177 11.84 9.07 -11.53
N LYS A 178 11.47 7.99 -12.24
CA LYS A 178 10.28 7.92 -13.09
C LYS A 178 9.51 6.64 -12.84
N ALA A 179 8.18 6.74 -12.92
CA ALA A 179 7.28 5.61 -12.77
C ALA A 179 6.10 5.74 -13.73
N GLU A 180 5.49 4.64 -14.06
CA GLU A 180 4.21 4.63 -14.77
C GLU A 180 3.16 3.84 -14.00
N THR A 181 1.92 4.31 -14.05
CA THR A 181 0.74 3.63 -13.55
C THR A 181 -0.28 3.49 -14.69
N LYS A 182 -0.96 2.36 -14.76
CA LYS A 182 -2.06 2.15 -15.69
C LYS A 182 -3.19 1.39 -15.02
N GLY A 183 -4.40 1.63 -15.45
CA GLY A 183 -5.54 0.94 -14.88
C GLY A 183 -6.81 1.10 -15.69
N ILE A 184 -7.82 0.39 -15.23
CA ILE A 184 -9.20 0.49 -15.71
C ILE A 184 -10.14 0.63 -14.52
N GLU A 185 -11.22 1.35 -14.74
CA GLU A 185 -12.33 1.49 -13.82
C GLU A 185 -13.62 1.17 -14.56
N LEU A 186 -14.45 0.33 -13.96
CA LEU A 186 -15.73 -0.10 -14.53
C LEU A 186 -16.81 0.03 -13.47
N THR A 187 -17.89 0.67 -13.84
CA THR A 187 -19.15 0.65 -13.08
C THR A 187 -20.25 0.14 -14.00
N ILE A 188 -20.99 -0.86 -13.55
CA ILE A 188 -22.19 -1.35 -14.24
C ILE A 188 -23.31 -1.46 -13.23
N GLY A 189 -24.42 -0.76 -13.49
CA GLY A 189 -25.61 -0.80 -12.67
C GLY A 189 -26.83 -1.24 -13.47
N HIS A 190 -27.65 -2.07 -12.83
CA HIS A 190 -28.95 -2.44 -13.35
C HIS A 190 -30.02 -2.20 -12.30
N ARG A 191 -31.08 -1.47 -12.69
CA ARG A 191 -32.25 -1.26 -11.83
C ARG A 191 -33.54 -1.48 -12.63
N ASN A 192 -34.48 -2.14 -12.00
CA ASN A 192 -35.74 -2.42 -12.63
C ASN A 192 -36.86 -2.64 -11.61
N ARG A 193 -38.09 -2.68 -12.09
CA ARG A 193 -39.26 -3.08 -11.33
C ARG A 193 -39.98 -4.21 -12.06
N ILE A 194 -40.17 -5.31 -11.37
CA ILE A 194 -40.89 -6.50 -11.86
C ILE A 194 -42.09 -6.68 -10.93
N GLY A 195 -43.27 -6.35 -11.44
CA GLY A 195 -44.48 -6.37 -10.65
C GLY A 195 -44.42 -5.43 -9.45
N LYS A 196 -44.39 -5.98 -8.23
CA LYS A 196 -44.30 -5.24 -6.98
C LYS A 196 -42.86 -5.15 -6.41
N VAL A 197 -41.90 -5.82 -7.05
CA VAL A 197 -40.49 -5.84 -6.61
C VAL A 197 -39.71 -4.78 -7.38
N THR A 198 -39.10 -3.85 -6.67
CA THR A 198 -38.09 -2.90 -7.19
C THR A 198 -36.73 -3.39 -6.73
N TYR A 199 -35.74 -3.40 -7.62
CA TYR A 199 -34.39 -3.79 -7.26
C TYR A 199 -33.34 -2.98 -8.02
N PHE A 200 -32.13 -2.94 -7.45
CA PHE A 200 -30.94 -2.49 -8.13
C PHE A 200 -29.77 -3.44 -7.83
N LEU A 201 -28.87 -3.52 -8.78
CA LEU A 201 -27.59 -4.22 -8.67
C LEU A 201 -26.53 -3.34 -9.32
N GLU A 202 -25.46 -3.02 -8.61
CA GLU A 202 -24.36 -2.20 -9.10
C GLU A 202 -23.02 -2.84 -8.77
N GLY A 203 -22.28 -3.16 -9.80
CA GLY A 203 -20.92 -3.68 -9.71
C GLY A 203 -19.93 -2.57 -10.07
N MET A 204 -18.87 -2.46 -9.28
CA MET A 204 -17.74 -1.58 -9.53
C MET A 204 -16.46 -2.43 -9.54
N LEU A 205 -15.53 -2.12 -10.42
CA LEU A 205 -14.23 -2.77 -10.50
C LEU A 205 -13.17 -1.71 -10.78
N THR A 206 -12.17 -1.63 -9.92
CA THR A 206 -10.93 -0.89 -10.19
C THR A 206 -9.79 -1.88 -10.29
N TRP A 207 -9.02 -1.80 -11.34
CA TRP A 207 -7.75 -2.48 -11.48
C TRP A 207 -6.67 -1.48 -11.86
N ASN A 208 -5.57 -1.48 -11.14
CA ASN A 208 -4.41 -0.68 -11.48
C ASN A 208 -3.11 -1.43 -11.16
N THR A 209 -2.07 -1.08 -11.91
CA THR A 209 -0.72 -1.58 -11.66
C THR A 209 0.28 -0.49 -12.00
N ASN A 210 1.43 -0.53 -11.35
CA ASN A 210 2.49 0.43 -11.56
C ASN A 210 3.85 -0.24 -11.74
N LYS A 211 4.81 0.50 -12.26
CA LYS A 211 6.21 0.08 -12.32
C LYS A 211 7.16 1.27 -12.31
N ILE A 212 8.35 1.07 -11.79
CA ILE A 212 9.47 2.00 -11.91
C ILE A 212 10.01 1.90 -13.33
N THR A 213 10.09 3.03 -14.03
CA THR A 213 10.65 3.08 -15.39
C THR A 213 12.09 3.57 -15.43
N GLU A 214 12.47 4.39 -14.45
CA GLU A 214 13.83 4.91 -14.31
C GLU A 214 14.14 5.19 -12.83
N MET A 215 15.32 4.81 -12.41
CA MET A 215 15.82 4.99 -11.05
C MET A 215 17.35 5.01 -11.08
N ASP A 216 17.98 5.80 -10.18
CA ASP A 216 19.42 5.75 -9.98
C ASP A 216 19.77 4.57 -9.06
N GLU A 217 20.08 3.44 -9.65
CA GLU A 217 20.50 2.25 -8.95
C GLU A 217 21.86 1.75 -9.46
N THR A 218 22.69 1.28 -8.55
CA THR A 218 23.89 0.54 -8.91
C THR A 218 23.51 -0.81 -9.49
N GLU A 219 24.30 -1.31 -10.44
CA GLU A 219 24.08 -2.67 -10.98
C GLU A 219 24.05 -3.67 -9.81
N PRO A 220 22.93 -4.36 -9.61
CA PRO A 220 22.84 -5.31 -8.49
C PRO A 220 23.68 -6.57 -8.78
N ASN A 221 24.18 -7.20 -7.74
CA ASN A 221 24.95 -8.45 -7.86
C ASN A 221 24.12 -9.58 -8.51
N VAL A 222 22.82 -9.53 -8.33
CA VAL A 222 21.87 -10.52 -8.84
C VAL A 222 20.67 -9.82 -9.52
N GLU A 223 20.28 -10.33 -10.69
CA GLU A 223 19.29 -9.68 -11.55
C GLU A 223 17.92 -9.48 -10.86
N TRP A 224 17.52 -10.38 -9.99
CA TRP A 224 16.22 -10.27 -9.31
C TRP A 224 16.13 -9.11 -8.31
N GLN A 225 17.26 -8.51 -7.91
CA GLN A 225 17.28 -7.31 -7.06
C GLN A 225 17.17 -6.01 -7.85
N ARG A 226 17.26 -6.04 -9.17
CA ARG A 226 17.04 -4.86 -10.02
C ARG A 226 15.66 -4.26 -9.72
N LYS A 227 15.63 -2.98 -9.39
CA LYS A 227 14.41 -2.25 -9.03
C LYS A 227 13.68 -1.70 -10.25
N THR A 228 14.41 -1.23 -11.24
CA THR A 228 13.85 -0.74 -12.51
C THR A 228 13.05 -1.85 -13.20
N GLY A 229 11.85 -1.53 -13.64
CA GLY A 229 10.91 -2.49 -14.22
C GLY A 229 9.99 -3.20 -13.21
N LYS A 230 10.29 -3.11 -11.92
CA LYS A 230 9.45 -3.69 -10.86
C LYS A 230 8.37 -2.70 -10.39
N ARG A 231 7.41 -3.21 -9.60
CA ARG A 231 6.36 -2.38 -8.98
C ARG A 231 6.94 -1.48 -7.91
N ILE A 232 6.32 -0.33 -7.75
CA ILE A 232 6.57 0.53 -6.60
C ILE A 232 5.84 -0.08 -5.40
N PHE A 233 6.54 -0.18 -4.29
CA PHE A 233 5.99 -0.65 -3.03
C PHE A 233 6.13 0.43 -1.96
N GLU A 234 4.99 0.88 -1.41
CA GLU A 234 4.98 1.70 -0.21
C GLU A 234 5.00 0.81 1.02
N TYR A 235 6.10 0.87 1.75
CA TYR A 235 6.25 0.19 3.02
C TYR A 235 6.01 1.17 4.17
N THR A 236 5.02 0.90 4.98
CA THR A 236 4.88 1.54 6.28
C THR A 236 5.79 0.81 7.26
N SER A 237 6.88 1.45 7.67
CA SER A 237 7.75 0.86 8.68
C SER A 237 6.99 0.66 9.99
N VAL A 238 7.49 -0.28 10.78
CA VAL A 238 7.00 -0.63 12.12
C VAL A 238 6.81 0.59 13.05
N ALA A 239 7.48 1.70 12.77
CA ALA A 239 7.41 2.94 13.54
C ALA A 239 6.38 3.95 12.99
N GLY A 240 5.60 3.61 11.97
CA GLY A 240 4.65 4.54 11.36
C GLY A 240 5.32 5.62 10.49
N LEU A 241 6.61 5.48 10.24
CA LEU A 241 7.35 6.33 9.33
C LEU A 241 7.13 5.77 7.92
N TYR A 242 6.61 6.60 7.04
CA TYR A 242 6.57 6.32 5.62
C TYR A 242 7.99 6.43 5.08
N GLU A 243 8.62 5.30 4.77
CA GLU A 243 9.83 5.35 3.97
C GLU A 243 9.46 5.73 2.54
N ASN A 244 10.27 6.58 1.96
CA ASN A 244 10.10 6.98 0.57
C ASN A 244 10.10 5.72 -0.30
N VAL A 245 9.10 5.61 -1.15
CA VAL A 245 8.85 4.49 -2.07
C VAL A 245 10.11 4.02 -2.80
N PHE A 246 10.98 4.96 -3.14
CA PHE A 246 12.23 4.66 -3.87
C PHE A 246 13.39 4.19 -2.98
N ASN A 247 13.26 4.28 -1.66
CA ASN A 247 14.24 3.73 -0.71
C ASN A 247 13.81 2.36 -0.17
N GLY A 248 12.60 1.92 -0.49
CA GLY A 248 12.03 0.67 0.00
C GLY A 248 12.27 -0.52 -0.94
N THR A 249 11.62 -1.61 -0.61
CA THR A 249 11.57 -2.83 -1.41
C THR A 249 10.71 -2.65 -2.65
N VAL A 250 11.05 -3.33 -3.71
CA VAL A 250 10.44 -3.18 -5.03
C VAL A 250 9.80 -4.49 -5.47
N GLY A 251 8.63 -4.40 -6.09
CA GLY A 251 7.99 -5.55 -6.74
C GLY A 251 7.33 -6.53 -5.78
N GLY A 252 7.02 -6.10 -4.56
CA GLY A 252 6.57 -6.92 -3.46
C GLY A 252 7.57 -6.86 -2.30
N TRP A 253 7.57 -7.86 -1.46
CA TRP A 253 8.45 -7.95 -0.32
C TRP A 253 9.78 -8.58 -0.74
N ASN A 254 10.93 -7.96 -0.40
CA ASN A 254 12.23 -8.60 -0.51
C ASN A 254 12.37 -9.61 0.62
N ILE A 255 12.40 -10.87 0.29
CA ILE A 255 12.31 -11.96 1.25
C ILE A 255 13.27 -13.07 0.93
N TYR A 256 13.69 -13.78 1.95
CA TYR A 256 14.32 -15.08 1.84
C TYR A 256 13.28 -16.15 1.51
N LYS A 257 13.65 -17.10 0.68
CA LYS A 257 12.80 -18.27 0.39
C LYS A 257 13.03 -19.34 1.43
N PHE A 258 11.96 -19.73 2.11
CA PHE A 258 11.99 -20.86 3.03
C PHE A 258 12.33 -22.17 2.29
N GLN A 259 13.22 -22.94 2.87
CA GLN A 259 13.60 -24.27 2.36
C GLN A 259 13.06 -25.38 3.26
N GLN A 260 13.40 -25.34 4.54
CA GLN A 260 13.01 -26.33 5.52
C GLN A 260 13.21 -25.81 6.95
N TRP A 261 12.77 -26.57 7.93
CA TRP A 261 13.13 -26.34 9.33
C TRP A 261 14.48 -26.94 9.65
N ALA A 262 15.27 -26.26 10.47
CA ALA A 262 16.51 -26.80 11.02
C ALA A 262 16.16 -27.95 11.98
N SER A 263 16.34 -29.20 11.55
CA SER A 263 15.91 -30.40 12.28
C SER A 263 17.05 -31.32 12.71
N ASP A 264 18.26 -31.17 12.13
CA ASP A 264 19.40 -31.99 12.47
C ASP A 264 20.35 -31.26 13.46
N PRO A 265 20.44 -31.71 14.73
CA PRO A 265 21.29 -31.10 15.71
C PRO A 265 22.79 -31.09 15.32
N ASN A 266 23.22 -32.02 14.48
CA ASN A 266 24.63 -32.14 14.06
C ASN A 266 25.02 -31.07 13.03
N LEU A 267 24.04 -30.46 12.37
CA LEU A 267 24.20 -29.38 11.40
C LEU A 267 24.04 -27.99 12.04
N ILE A 268 23.90 -27.92 13.37
CA ILE A 268 23.78 -26.68 14.13
C ILE A 268 25.08 -26.40 14.81
N ALA A 269 25.67 -25.24 14.54
CA ALA A 269 26.95 -24.84 15.15
C ALA A 269 26.80 -24.64 16.67
N THR A 270 27.81 -25.06 17.41
CA THR A 270 27.83 -24.95 18.88
C THR A 270 28.10 -23.52 19.34
N SER A 271 28.70 -22.71 18.48
CA SER A 271 28.99 -21.29 18.73
C SER A 271 29.01 -20.52 17.40
N GLN A 272 28.96 -19.21 17.49
CA GLN A 272 29.11 -18.34 16.32
C GLN A 272 30.47 -18.52 15.66
N GLN A 273 31.54 -18.66 16.47
CA GLN A 273 32.87 -18.87 15.95
C GLN A 273 33.00 -20.22 15.24
N ASP A 274 32.41 -21.29 15.79
CA ASP A 274 32.38 -22.62 15.16
C ASP A 274 31.70 -22.57 13.79
N ALA A 275 30.63 -21.77 13.65
CA ALA A 275 29.96 -21.55 12.37
C ALA A 275 30.82 -20.79 11.35
N ILE A 276 31.59 -19.82 11.79
CA ILE A 276 32.51 -19.05 10.95
C ILE A 276 33.70 -19.91 10.50
N ASP A 277 34.25 -20.72 11.40
CA ASP A 277 35.44 -21.52 11.14
C ASP A 277 35.13 -22.75 10.26
N HIS A 278 33.91 -23.24 10.27
CA HIS A 278 33.50 -24.47 9.57
C HIS A 278 32.22 -24.28 8.72
N PRO A 279 32.20 -23.35 7.77
CA PRO A 279 30.99 -23.07 6.94
C PRO A 279 30.55 -24.29 6.11
N GLU A 280 31.51 -25.16 5.73
CA GLU A 280 31.21 -26.38 4.98
C GLU A 280 30.42 -27.42 5.79
N LYS A 281 30.56 -27.39 7.12
CA LYS A 281 29.89 -28.29 8.05
C LYS A 281 28.48 -27.81 8.40
N TYR A 282 28.25 -26.49 8.36
CA TYR A 282 27.02 -25.85 8.78
C TYR A 282 26.36 -25.11 7.61
N PRO A 283 25.73 -25.82 6.68
CA PRO A 283 25.17 -25.26 5.45
C PRO A 283 24.01 -24.29 5.69
N TYR A 284 23.56 -24.16 6.94
CA TYR A 284 22.43 -23.31 7.29
C TYR A 284 22.85 -21.91 7.80
N ASN A 285 24.14 -21.65 7.85
CA ASN A 285 24.61 -20.40 8.40
C ASN A 285 24.45 -19.24 7.42
N THR A 286 23.96 -18.14 7.96
CA THR A 286 23.86 -16.85 7.27
C THR A 286 25.19 -16.13 7.33
N ALA A 287 25.54 -15.51 6.21
CA ALA A 287 26.52 -14.46 5.94
C ALA A 287 27.84 -14.45 6.73
N ALA A 288 28.91 -14.37 5.98
CA ALA A 288 30.23 -14.05 6.48
C ALA A 288 30.20 -12.78 7.34
N GLY A 289 30.68 -12.91 8.62
CA GLY A 289 30.83 -11.77 9.53
C GLY A 289 29.72 -11.52 10.54
N SER A 290 28.53 -12.04 10.32
CA SER A 290 27.41 -11.96 11.29
C SER A 290 26.65 -13.28 11.34
N ALA A 291 27.36 -14.40 11.39
CA ALA A 291 26.75 -15.73 11.43
C ALA A 291 25.78 -15.84 12.61
N LYS A 292 24.52 -15.60 12.34
CA LYS A 292 23.47 -15.85 13.31
C LYS A 292 23.36 -17.35 13.49
N ARG A 293 23.64 -17.79 14.69
CA ARG A 293 23.52 -19.20 15.03
C ARG A 293 22.09 -19.67 14.80
N GLN A 294 21.95 -20.75 14.08
CA GLN A 294 20.67 -21.43 13.97
C GLN A 294 20.41 -22.31 15.18
N ASP A 295 19.14 -22.43 15.54
CA ASP A 295 18.65 -23.38 16.52
C ASP A 295 17.68 -24.36 15.86
N LEU A 296 17.41 -25.47 16.53
CA LEU A 296 16.40 -26.43 16.09
C LEU A 296 15.04 -25.74 15.90
N GLY A 297 14.38 -26.04 14.78
CA GLY A 297 13.08 -25.49 14.45
C GLY A 297 13.10 -24.03 13.95
N THR A 298 14.27 -23.46 13.65
CA THR A 298 14.37 -22.18 12.96
C THR A 298 14.31 -22.36 11.45
N ALA A 299 13.97 -21.30 10.73
CA ALA A 299 13.87 -21.32 9.28
C ALA A 299 15.24 -21.40 8.61
N VAL A 300 15.40 -22.34 7.70
CA VAL A 300 16.53 -22.46 6.77
C VAL A 300 16.09 -21.87 5.43
N PHE A 301 16.93 -21.03 4.84
CA PHE A 301 16.65 -20.36 3.59
C PHE A 301 17.37 -21.00 2.41
N LYS A 302 16.86 -20.74 1.22
CA LYS A 302 17.48 -21.21 -0.02
C LYS A 302 18.62 -20.29 -0.40
N ASP A 303 19.76 -20.89 -0.70
CA ASP A 303 20.84 -20.26 -1.43
C ASP A 303 20.41 -20.17 -2.91
N LEU A 304 20.06 -18.96 -3.36
CA LEU A 304 19.51 -18.74 -4.68
C LEU A 304 20.58 -18.46 -5.73
N ASN A 305 21.71 -17.88 -5.33
CA ASN A 305 22.84 -17.58 -6.21
C ASN A 305 23.87 -18.71 -6.29
N GLY A 306 23.82 -19.68 -5.37
CA GLY A 306 24.66 -20.87 -5.35
C GLY A 306 26.08 -20.64 -4.77
N ASP A 307 26.28 -19.56 -4.03
CA ASP A 307 27.59 -19.21 -3.45
C ASP A 307 27.86 -19.85 -2.07
N ARG A 308 26.89 -20.60 -1.55
CA ARG A 308 26.88 -21.26 -0.23
C ARG A 308 26.86 -20.30 0.96
N GLN A 309 26.44 -19.08 0.75
CA GLN A 309 26.19 -18.11 1.79
C GLN A 309 24.75 -17.65 1.67
N ILE A 310 24.07 -17.47 2.78
CA ILE A 310 22.74 -16.89 2.80
C ILE A 310 22.87 -15.42 3.17
N ASP A 311 22.78 -14.55 2.19
CA ASP A 311 22.94 -13.12 2.37
C ASP A 311 21.87 -12.33 1.60
N GLU A 312 22.04 -11.02 1.49
CA GLU A 312 21.07 -10.16 0.78
C GLU A 312 20.90 -10.54 -0.70
N ASN A 313 21.89 -11.21 -1.31
CA ASN A 313 21.78 -11.68 -2.69
C ASN A 313 20.78 -12.84 -2.85
N ASP A 314 20.41 -13.53 -1.77
CA ASP A 314 19.37 -14.56 -1.76
C ASP A 314 17.97 -14.03 -1.54
N MET A 315 17.82 -12.73 -1.33
CA MET A 315 16.51 -12.11 -1.19
C MET A 315 15.89 -11.81 -2.56
N ILE A 316 14.66 -12.24 -2.75
CA ILE A 316 13.91 -11.97 -3.97
C ILE A 316 12.63 -11.19 -3.69
N PRO A 317 12.17 -10.34 -4.59
CA PRO A 317 10.84 -9.76 -4.54
C PRO A 317 9.78 -10.85 -4.62
N SER A 318 8.85 -10.89 -3.69
CA SER A 318 7.78 -11.90 -3.66
C SER A 318 6.44 -11.31 -3.25
N GLY A 319 5.37 -11.91 -3.76
CA GLY A 319 4.01 -11.50 -3.48
C GLY A 319 3.61 -10.20 -4.19
N TYR A 320 2.50 -9.65 -3.71
CA TYR A 320 1.98 -8.35 -4.11
C TYR A 320 2.34 -7.30 -3.05
N THR A 321 2.10 -6.05 -3.35
CA THR A 321 2.20 -4.97 -2.34
C THR A 321 1.05 -5.08 -1.34
N ILE A 322 1.12 -4.34 -0.24
CA ILE A 322 0.01 -4.23 0.71
C ILE A 322 -1.20 -3.49 0.09
N ILE A 323 -0.96 -2.66 -0.92
CA ILE A 323 -1.99 -1.94 -1.66
C ILE A 323 -2.59 -2.90 -2.70
N PRO A 324 -3.91 -3.14 -2.69
CA PRO A 324 -4.54 -4.04 -3.63
C PRO A 324 -4.49 -3.48 -5.06
N GLU A 325 -4.22 -4.35 -6.05
CA GLU A 325 -4.32 -3.97 -7.45
C GLU A 325 -5.76 -4.03 -7.98
N ILE A 326 -6.60 -4.87 -7.38
CA ILE A 326 -7.98 -5.11 -7.82
C ILE A 326 -8.92 -4.86 -6.66
N THR A 327 -9.86 -3.94 -6.86
CA THR A 327 -10.87 -3.61 -5.85
C THR A 327 -12.27 -3.69 -6.47
N PRO A 328 -12.90 -4.87 -6.48
CA PRO A 328 -14.30 -5.01 -6.88
C PRO A 328 -15.24 -4.67 -5.72
N SER A 329 -16.38 -4.08 -6.05
CA SER A 329 -17.47 -3.83 -5.12
C SER A 329 -18.80 -4.21 -5.75
N LEU A 330 -19.72 -4.72 -4.95
CA LEU A 330 -21.06 -5.07 -5.35
C LEU A 330 -22.05 -4.47 -4.36
N SER A 331 -22.89 -3.57 -4.85
CA SER A 331 -24.04 -3.04 -4.11
C SER A 331 -25.34 -3.55 -4.69
N PHE A 332 -26.23 -3.99 -3.85
CA PHE A 332 -27.55 -4.43 -4.28
C PHE A 332 -28.63 -4.00 -3.30
N GLY A 333 -29.83 -3.84 -3.81
CA GLY A 333 -31.00 -3.57 -2.99
C GLY A 333 -32.26 -4.12 -3.62
N VAL A 334 -33.23 -4.44 -2.77
CA VAL A 334 -34.56 -4.92 -3.18
C VAL A 334 -35.61 -4.32 -2.26
N GLU A 335 -36.72 -3.91 -2.87
CA GLU A 335 -37.90 -3.40 -2.19
C GLU A 335 -39.12 -4.24 -2.57
N TYR A 336 -39.87 -4.68 -1.56
CA TYR A 336 -41.11 -5.44 -1.75
C TYR A 336 -42.07 -5.23 -0.61
N ALA A 337 -43.33 -4.83 -0.92
CA ALA A 337 -44.40 -4.73 0.05
C ALA A 337 -44.11 -3.88 1.31
N GLY A 338 -43.29 -2.84 1.16
CA GLY A 338 -42.86 -1.97 2.25
C GLY A 338 -41.56 -2.40 2.93
N PHE A 339 -41.09 -3.60 2.70
CA PHE A 339 -39.73 -4.02 3.09
C PHE A 339 -38.72 -3.52 2.08
N ASP A 340 -37.56 -3.11 2.56
CA ASP A 340 -36.38 -2.78 1.77
C ASP A 340 -35.14 -3.41 2.41
N LEU A 341 -34.31 -3.99 1.57
CA LEU A 341 -33.00 -4.53 1.92
C LEU A 341 -31.96 -3.95 0.99
N GLN A 342 -30.86 -3.49 1.54
CA GLN A 342 -29.67 -3.12 0.76
C GLN A 342 -28.40 -3.63 1.42
N ALA A 343 -27.40 -3.97 0.61
CA ALA A 343 -26.10 -4.37 1.12
C ALA A 343 -24.99 -4.00 0.14
N THR A 344 -23.78 -3.84 0.69
CA THR A 344 -22.56 -3.60 -0.09
C THR A 344 -21.46 -4.54 0.35
N LEU A 345 -20.90 -5.24 -0.62
CA LEU A 345 -19.72 -6.08 -0.51
C LEU A 345 -18.55 -5.39 -1.22
N THR A 346 -17.38 -5.45 -0.63
CA THR A 346 -16.15 -4.93 -1.25
C THR A 346 -15.03 -5.96 -1.05
N ALA A 347 -14.32 -6.31 -2.12
CA ALA A 347 -13.15 -7.16 -2.02
C ALA A 347 -11.87 -6.38 -2.34
N TYR A 348 -10.77 -6.88 -1.86
CA TYR A 348 -9.42 -6.35 -2.08
C TYR A 348 -8.53 -7.51 -2.47
N LEU A 349 -8.06 -7.50 -3.71
CA LEU A 349 -7.38 -8.64 -4.32
C LEU A 349 -6.01 -8.22 -4.85
N ASN A 350 -5.17 -9.20 -5.11
CA ASN A 350 -3.77 -8.98 -5.51
C ASN A 350 -3.02 -8.13 -4.49
N ARG A 351 -3.08 -8.54 -3.25
CA ARG A 351 -2.31 -7.95 -2.16
C ARG A 351 -1.70 -9.02 -1.27
N SER A 352 -0.53 -8.74 -0.75
CA SER A 352 0.14 -9.55 0.26
C SER A 352 0.29 -8.77 1.56
N VAL A 353 0.30 -9.48 2.66
CA VAL A 353 0.48 -8.90 3.99
C VAL A 353 1.67 -9.58 4.65
N PHE A 354 2.56 -8.78 5.22
CA PHE A 354 3.63 -9.27 6.07
C PHE A 354 3.15 -9.31 7.52
N ILE A 355 3.15 -10.51 8.10
CA ILE A 355 2.88 -10.69 9.52
C ILE A 355 4.19 -10.44 10.28
N SER A 356 4.27 -9.33 10.97
CA SER A 356 5.48 -8.97 11.71
C SER A 356 5.83 -10.03 12.76
N PRO A 357 7.10 -10.39 12.88
CA PRO A 357 7.57 -11.24 13.97
C PRO A 357 7.13 -10.79 15.36
N ALA A 358 6.99 -9.48 15.58
CA ALA A 358 6.48 -8.95 16.84
C ALA A 358 5.07 -9.44 17.21
N MET A 359 4.27 -9.87 16.22
CA MET A 359 2.95 -10.48 16.45
C MET A 359 3.03 -11.99 16.67
N THR A 360 4.09 -12.63 16.18
CA THR A 360 4.23 -14.08 16.11
C THR A 360 5.16 -14.64 17.19
N TRP A 361 6.03 -13.79 17.73
CA TRP A 361 6.95 -14.21 18.77
C TRP A 361 6.29 -14.23 20.14
N SER A 362 6.50 -15.33 20.79
CA SER A 362 6.13 -15.50 22.16
C SER A 362 7.36 -15.85 22.97
N PRO A 363 7.61 -15.13 24.03
CA PRO A 363 7.14 -13.81 24.45
C PRO A 363 8.09 -12.69 24.01
N TRP A 364 7.66 -11.84 23.10
CA TRP A 364 8.41 -10.64 22.74
C TRP A 364 8.52 -9.69 23.93
N GLY A 365 9.74 -9.31 24.31
CA GLY A 365 9.98 -8.30 25.32
C GLY A 365 9.31 -8.59 26.68
N HIS A 366 9.30 -9.85 27.14
CA HIS A 366 8.62 -10.30 28.35
C HIS A 366 7.08 -10.21 28.31
N GLN A 367 6.49 -10.08 27.14
CA GLN A 367 5.04 -10.08 26.98
C GLN A 367 4.47 -11.50 26.89
N ALA A 368 3.22 -11.67 27.29
CA ALA A 368 2.53 -12.93 27.14
C ALA A 368 2.33 -13.30 25.67
N THR A 369 2.38 -14.60 25.35
CA THR A 369 2.02 -15.10 24.01
C THR A 369 0.63 -14.66 23.65
N HIS A 370 0.51 -14.08 22.45
CA HIS A 370 -0.79 -13.69 21.96
C HIS A 370 -1.67 -14.93 21.74
N GLU A 371 -2.94 -14.87 22.16
CA GLU A 371 -3.88 -16.00 22.06
C GLU A 371 -4.03 -16.51 20.62
N ILE A 372 -3.97 -15.61 19.65
CA ILE A 372 -4.05 -15.89 18.22
C ILE A 372 -2.93 -16.85 17.78
N THR A 373 -1.73 -16.65 18.31
CA THR A 373 -0.55 -17.43 17.90
C THR A 373 -0.45 -18.79 18.57
N LYS A 374 -1.15 -19.00 19.68
CA LYS A 374 -1.19 -20.31 20.37
C LYS A 374 -1.81 -21.42 19.54
N ALA A 375 -2.74 -21.07 18.66
CA ALA A 375 -3.43 -22.02 17.78
C ALA A 375 -2.63 -22.41 16.53
N TRP A 376 -1.51 -21.73 16.27
CA TRP A 376 -0.69 -21.99 15.09
C TRP A 376 0.19 -23.23 15.29
N GLY A 377 0.43 -23.97 14.20
CA GLY A 377 1.27 -25.16 14.23
C GLY A 377 2.76 -24.81 14.27
N TYR A 378 3.32 -24.67 15.44
CA TYR A 378 4.75 -24.43 15.63
C TYR A 378 5.57 -25.70 15.61
N TYR A 379 6.83 -25.58 15.17
CA TYR A 379 7.84 -26.58 15.39
C TYR A 379 8.10 -26.71 16.90
N THR A 380 8.17 -27.93 17.42
CA THR A 380 8.32 -28.19 18.86
C THR A 380 9.79 -28.25 19.30
N ASP A 381 10.03 -28.29 20.62
CA ASP A 381 11.38 -28.40 21.18
C ASP A 381 12.02 -29.80 20.96
N ASP A 382 11.19 -30.83 20.74
CA ASP A 382 11.65 -32.18 20.42
C ASP A 382 11.72 -32.36 18.88
N PRO A 383 12.93 -32.51 18.30
CA PRO A 383 13.07 -32.66 16.86
C PRO A 383 12.43 -33.93 16.31
N ASN A 384 12.18 -34.94 17.17
CA ASN A 384 11.56 -36.19 16.79
C ASN A 384 10.01 -36.17 16.95
N ASP A 385 9.44 -35.05 17.38
CA ASP A 385 7.99 -34.93 17.52
C ASP A 385 7.31 -35.06 16.13
N PRO A 386 6.37 -36.00 15.95
CA PRO A 386 5.72 -36.21 14.67
C PRO A 386 4.89 -34.99 14.20
N ARG A 387 4.54 -34.06 15.11
CA ARG A 387 3.84 -32.82 14.76
C ARG A 387 4.71 -31.89 13.91
N ASN A 388 6.04 -32.00 14.02
CA ASN A 388 6.97 -31.15 13.29
C ASN A 388 6.90 -31.34 11.76
N VAL A 389 6.46 -32.51 11.30
CA VAL A 389 6.24 -32.78 9.85
C VAL A 389 5.23 -31.81 9.25
N ASN A 390 4.24 -31.37 10.04
CA ASN A 390 3.18 -30.46 9.63
C ASN A 390 3.35 -29.05 10.20
N ALA A 391 4.51 -28.72 10.75
CA ALA A 391 4.75 -27.39 11.29
C ALA A 391 4.74 -26.34 10.17
N THR A 392 3.93 -25.32 10.34
CA THR A 392 3.78 -24.20 9.40
C THR A 392 4.53 -22.96 9.87
N TYR A 393 4.95 -22.95 11.12
CA TYR A 393 5.67 -21.84 11.76
C TYR A 393 6.90 -22.32 12.49
N PRO A 394 7.93 -21.47 12.64
CA PRO A 394 9.14 -21.83 13.36
C PRO A 394 8.87 -22.07 14.84
N ARG A 395 9.81 -22.75 15.49
CA ARG A 395 9.80 -22.86 16.94
C ARG A 395 9.76 -21.48 17.59
N PRO A 396 8.85 -21.21 18.54
CA PRO A 396 8.86 -19.97 19.29
C PRO A 396 10.19 -19.80 20.03
N THR A 397 10.90 -18.72 19.73
CA THR A 397 12.15 -18.39 20.42
C THR A 397 11.97 -17.12 21.23
N TYR A 398 12.58 -17.07 22.40
CA TYR A 398 12.62 -15.86 23.21
C TYR A 398 13.51 -14.83 22.53
N ALA A 399 12.91 -13.95 21.77
CA ALA A 399 13.60 -12.81 21.15
C ALA A 399 13.37 -11.57 21.99
N GLY A 400 14.07 -11.44 23.08
CA GLY A 400 13.88 -10.25 23.88
C GLY A 400 15.11 -9.94 24.70
N PHE A 401 15.51 -8.73 24.77
CA PHE A 401 16.46 -8.12 25.71
C PHE A 401 17.87 -8.71 25.84
N ASN A 402 18.14 -9.90 25.33
CA ASN A 402 19.50 -10.39 25.26
C ASN A 402 20.01 -10.27 23.82
N PRO A 403 20.95 -9.38 23.52
CA PRO A 403 21.54 -9.23 22.18
C PRO A 403 22.09 -10.56 21.63
N ILE A 404 22.45 -11.49 22.49
CA ILE A 404 22.93 -12.81 22.11
C ILE A 404 21.83 -13.68 21.51
N ASP A 405 20.59 -13.58 22.01
CA ASP A 405 19.47 -14.39 21.51
C ASP A 405 18.81 -13.79 20.28
N SER A 406 18.85 -12.48 20.09
CA SER A 406 18.38 -11.80 18.87
C SER A 406 19.31 -12.10 17.68
N GLU A 407 20.58 -12.42 17.94
CA GLU A 407 21.54 -12.78 16.91
C GLU A 407 21.41 -14.24 16.44
N ARG A 408 20.69 -15.08 17.18
CA ARG A 408 20.63 -16.53 16.95
C ARG A 408 19.47 -17.01 16.09
N SER A 409 18.44 -16.20 15.89
CA SER A 409 17.23 -16.67 15.21
C SER A 409 17.08 -16.09 13.82
N THR A 410 17.15 -16.93 12.81
CA THR A 410 16.79 -16.60 11.43
C THR A 410 15.29 -16.32 11.26
N ASN A 411 14.48 -16.64 12.27
CA ASN A 411 13.03 -16.37 12.27
C ASN A 411 12.71 -14.88 12.20
N THR A 412 13.69 -14.01 12.54
CA THR A 412 13.52 -12.54 12.47
C THR A 412 13.63 -11.97 11.05
N TYR A 413 14.17 -12.75 10.12
CA TYR A 413 14.32 -12.30 8.75
C TYR A 413 13.00 -12.32 8.01
N MET A 414 12.83 -11.37 7.11
CA MET A 414 11.71 -11.39 6.17
C MET A 414 11.82 -12.62 5.27
N ASN A 415 10.85 -13.48 5.34
CA ASN A 415 10.78 -14.69 4.53
C ASN A 415 9.34 -15.00 4.13
N ASP A 416 9.15 -15.92 3.22
CA ASP A 416 7.83 -16.24 2.63
C ASP A 416 6.86 -16.91 3.60
N ILE A 417 7.31 -17.39 4.77
CA ILE A 417 6.42 -17.89 5.81
C ILE A 417 5.52 -16.77 6.34
N TRP A 418 6.08 -15.55 6.44
CA TRP A 418 5.39 -14.39 7.00
C TRP A 418 4.70 -13.52 5.95
N ILE A 419 4.91 -13.80 4.66
CA ILE A 419 4.21 -13.13 3.56
C ILE A 419 2.99 -13.96 3.20
N VAL A 420 1.84 -13.52 3.65
CA VAL A 420 0.59 -14.23 3.47
C VAL A 420 -0.31 -13.55 2.44
N ASN A 421 -1.24 -14.33 1.89
CA ASN A 421 -2.27 -13.82 1.01
C ASN A 421 -3.16 -12.83 1.77
N GLY A 422 -3.07 -11.55 1.42
CA GLY A 422 -3.83 -10.47 2.04
C GLY A 422 -5.20 -10.23 1.41
N ASN A 423 -5.64 -11.06 0.47
CA ASN A 423 -6.96 -10.91 -0.17
C ASN A 423 -8.08 -11.09 0.84
N TYR A 424 -9.10 -10.27 0.73
CA TYR A 424 -10.29 -10.41 1.56
C TYR A 424 -11.54 -9.84 0.88
N LEU A 425 -12.70 -10.34 1.31
CA LEU A 425 -14.02 -9.84 0.99
C LEU A 425 -14.67 -9.32 2.27
N SER A 426 -15.24 -8.12 2.22
CA SER A 426 -15.88 -7.46 3.36
C SER A 426 -17.35 -7.19 3.07
N LEU A 427 -18.24 -7.57 4.00
CA LEU A 427 -19.60 -7.05 4.06
C LEU A 427 -19.56 -5.71 4.79
N ARG A 428 -19.55 -4.62 4.01
CA ARG A 428 -19.38 -3.26 4.52
C ARG A 428 -20.58 -2.76 5.27
N ASN A 429 -21.74 -2.89 4.64
CA ASN A 429 -23.00 -2.50 5.23
C ASN A 429 -24.12 -3.42 4.77
N ILE A 430 -25.12 -3.53 5.63
CA ILE A 430 -26.43 -4.09 5.30
C ILE A 430 -27.47 -3.28 6.04
N GLU A 431 -28.57 -2.98 5.38
CA GLU A 431 -29.70 -2.31 5.99
C GLU A 431 -31.00 -3.02 5.60
N LEU A 432 -31.82 -3.33 6.58
CA LEU A 432 -33.16 -3.88 6.42
C LEU A 432 -34.15 -2.89 6.98
N GLY A 433 -35.05 -2.40 6.16
CA GLY A 433 -36.08 -1.44 6.51
C GLY A 433 -37.49 -1.96 6.30
N TYR A 434 -38.42 -1.37 7.01
CA TYR A 434 -39.85 -1.55 6.78
C TYR A 434 -40.59 -0.22 6.83
N SER A 435 -41.24 0.14 5.75
CA SER A 435 -42.10 1.33 5.63
C SER A 435 -43.53 0.98 5.98
N LEU A 436 -44.04 1.57 7.05
CA LEU A 436 -45.40 1.34 7.53
C LEU A 436 -46.46 1.80 6.47
N PRO A 437 -47.52 1.01 6.29
CA PRO A 437 -48.60 1.39 5.34
C PRO A 437 -49.22 2.74 5.66
N LYS A 438 -49.44 3.56 4.65
CA LYS A 438 -50.03 4.92 4.79
C LYS A 438 -51.33 4.94 5.62
N ARG A 439 -52.16 3.88 5.50
CA ARG A 439 -53.40 3.77 6.27
C ARG A 439 -53.22 3.78 7.78
N LEU A 440 -52.09 3.21 8.27
CA LEU A 440 -51.77 3.16 9.69
C LEU A 440 -51.22 4.50 10.21
N ILE A 441 -50.31 5.10 9.45
CA ILE A 441 -49.58 6.30 9.86
C ILE A 441 -50.43 7.59 9.71
N ALA A 442 -51.34 7.62 8.77
CA ALA A 442 -52.21 8.78 8.54
C ALA A 442 -53.07 9.15 9.76
N LYS A 443 -53.48 8.15 10.59
CA LYS A 443 -54.20 8.37 11.84
C LYS A 443 -53.39 9.15 12.86
N ALA A 444 -52.08 9.11 12.76
CA ALA A 444 -51.14 9.83 13.63
C ALA A 444 -50.61 11.13 13.00
N GLY A 445 -51.21 11.58 11.91
CA GLY A 445 -50.77 12.78 11.18
C GLY A 445 -49.43 12.63 10.45
N MET A 446 -48.92 11.42 10.30
CA MET A 446 -47.64 11.14 9.65
C MET A 446 -47.79 10.86 8.16
N THR A 447 -46.89 11.38 7.35
CA THR A 447 -46.82 11.14 5.89
C THR A 447 -45.92 9.98 5.54
N LYS A 448 -44.91 9.70 6.40
CA LYS A 448 -43.94 8.61 6.27
C LYS A 448 -43.55 8.10 7.65
N CYS A 449 -43.43 6.78 7.79
CA CYS A 449 -42.79 6.15 8.93
C CYS A 449 -42.04 4.89 8.46
N ARG A 450 -40.71 4.90 8.58
CA ARG A 450 -39.84 3.75 8.24
C ARG A 450 -39.02 3.38 9.46
N ILE A 451 -39.06 2.11 9.83
CA ILE A 451 -38.25 1.49 10.86
C ILE A 451 -37.14 0.74 10.16
N TYR A 452 -35.92 0.86 10.62
CA TYR A 452 -34.79 0.15 10.00
C TYR A 452 -33.77 -0.34 11.01
N PHE A 453 -33.10 -1.40 10.62
CA PHE A 453 -31.94 -1.94 11.28
C PHE A 453 -30.77 -1.92 10.29
N SER A 454 -29.62 -1.41 10.70
CA SER A 454 -28.41 -1.39 9.89
C SER A 454 -27.23 -1.96 10.64
N GLY A 455 -26.38 -2.63 9.87
CA GLY A 455 -25.11 -3.16 10.34
C GLY A 455 -23.96 -2.66 9.46
N TYR A 456 -22.85 -2.32 10.11
CA TYR A 456 -21.65 -1.83 9.44
C TYR A 456 -20.42 -2.63 9.85
N ASN A 457 -19.54 -2.96 8.91
CA ASN A 457 -18.33 -3.78 9.11
C ASN A 457 -18.61 -5.15 9.72
N LEU A 458 -19.60 -5.88 9.19
CA LEU A 458 -20.11 -7.08 9.84
C LEU A 458 -19.16 -8.27 9.73
N PHE A 459 -18.61 -8.50 8.53
CA PHE A 459 -17.79 -9.67 8.26
C PHE A 459 -16.65 -9.33 7.29
N ASN A 460 -15.49 -9.95 7.55
CA ASN A 460 -14.38 -10.05 6.62
C ASN A 460 -14.08 -11.54 6.41
N TRP A 461 -14.07 -11.97 5.14
CA TRP A 461 -13.59 -13.29 4.75
C TRP A 461 -12.20 -13.11 4.16
N SER A 462 -11.19 -13.68 4.79
CA SER A 462 -9.79 -13.57 4.36
C SER A 462 -9.07 -14.91 4.47
N HIS A 463 -7.88 -14.98 3.89
CA HIS A 463 -6.96 -16.10 4.06
C HIS A 463 -5.98 -15.90 5.21
N LEU A 464 -6.14 -14.82 5.96
CA LEU A 464 -5.30 -14.57 7.13
C LEU A 464 -5.62 -15.59 8.23
N PRO A 465 -4.65 -15.90 9.09
CA PRO A 465 -4.91 -16.67 10.30
C PRO A 465 -6.08 -16.09 11.11
N ASP A 466 -6.80 -16.97 11.80
CA ASP A 466 -7.98 -16.59 12.58
C ASP A 466 -7.72 -15.42 13.52
N ASN A 467 -8.72 -14.55 13.62
CA ASN A 467 -8.71 -13.34 14.46
C ASN A 467 -7.78 -12.20 13.98
N LEU A 468 -7.11 -12.30 12.83
CA LEU A 468 -6.42 -11.16 12.24
C LEU A 468 -7.36 -10.36 11.34
N ASP A 469 -7.37 -9.04 11.54
CA ASP A 469 -8.17 -8.13 10.70
C ASP A 469 -7.35 -7.70 9.47
N PRO A 470 -7.77 -8.05 8.25
CA PRO A 470 -7.01 -7.71 7.03
C PRO A 470 -6.88 -6.21 6.75
N GLU A 471 -7.64 -5.37 7.45
CA GLU A 471 -7.59 -3.92 7.31
C GLU A 471 -6.66 -3.23 8.32
N LYS A 472 -6.07 -4.00 9.22
CA LYS A 472 -5.15 -3.48 10.23
C LYS A 472 -3.70 -3.75 9.83
N PRO A 473 -2.78 -2.86 10.20
CA PRO A 473 -1.36 -3.16 10.06
C PRO A 473 -0.99 -4.40 10.87
N MET A 474 -0.25 -5.31 10.25
CA MET A 474 0.22 -6.54 10.88
C MET A 474 1.55 -6.33 11.62
N SER A 475 1.88 -5.08 11.98
CA SER A 475 3.14 -4.73 12.62
C SER A 475 3.12 -4.92 14.14
N TYR A 476 1.97 -4.65 14.80
CA TYR A 476 1.80 -4.74 16.24
C TYR A 476 0.38 -5.10 16.63
N THR A 477 0.21 -5.64 17.84
CA THR A 477 -1.08 -6.09 18.38
C THR A 477 -1.87 -5.00 19.11
N TRP A 478 -1.31 -3.82 19.33
CA TRP A 478 -1.96 -2.75 20.11
C TRP A 478 -2.95 -1.86 19.38
N TRP A 479 -3.24 -2.17 18.11
CA TRP A 479 -4.25 -1.43 17.36
C TRP A 479 -5.64 -1.74 17.92
N TYR A 480 -6.43 -0.67 18.10
CA TYR A 480 -7.82 -0.85 18.48
C TYR A 480 -8.55 -1.70 17.43
N PRO A 481 -9.21 -2.79 17.84
CA PRO A 481 -9.89 -3.67 16.90
C PRO A 481 -10.99 -2.92 16.15
N LYS A 482 -11.21 -3.30 14.88
CA LYS A 482 -12.30 -2.76 14.08
C LYS A 482 -13.64 -3.14 14.69
N THR A 483 -14.47 -2.14 14.95
CA THR A 483 -15.79 -2.36 15.57
C THR A 483 -16.82 -2.76 14.52
N ARG A 484 -17.67 -3.71 14.88
CA ARG A 484 -18.96 -3.95 14.22
C ARG A 484 -19.98 -3.01 14.83
N THR A 485 -20.71 -2.30 13.98
CA THR A 485 -21.71 -1.35 14.47
C THR A 485 -23.09 -1.83 14.04
N PHE A 486 -24.00 -1.86 14.98
CA PHE A 486 -25.41 -2.14 14.74
C PHE A 486 -26.22 -0.92 15.17
N SER A 487 -27.13 -0.49 14.32
CA SER A 487 -27.97 0.66 14.56
C SER A 487 -29.44 0.30 14.31
N PHE A 488 -30.29 0.81 15.15
CA PHE A 488 -31.73 0.77 14.98
C PHE A 488 -32.24 2.19 14.87
N GLY A 489 -33.08 2.46 13.88
CA GLY A 489 -33.57 3.80 13.63
C GLY A 489 -35.02 3.84 13.16
N ILE A 490 -35.62 5.01 13.33
CA ILE A 490 -36.99 5.32 12.88
C ILE A 490 -36.92 6.65 12.14
N ASN A 491 -37.42 6.68 10.90
CA ASN A 491 -37.60 7.89 10.10
C ASN A 491 -39.09 8.23 10.07
N VAL A 492 -39.46 9.40 10.57
CA VAL A 492 -40.84 9.90 10.59
C VAL A 492 -40.93 11.19 9.81
N GLY A 493 -41.92 11.31 8.93
CA GLY A 493 -42.29 12.53 8.24
C GLY A 493 -43.74 12.92 8.57
N PHE A 494 -43.98 14.18 8.75
CA PHE A 494 -45.29 14.75 9.04
C PHE A 494 -45.83 15.56 7.84
#